data_a41a7ef4fcfceffabeecdbdc63803a50
#
_entry.id   a41a7ef4fcfceffabeecdbdc63803a50
#
_cell.length_a   1.000
_cell.length_b   1.000
_cell.length_c   1.000
_cell.angle_alpha   90.00
_cell.angle_beta   90.00
_cell.angle_gamma   90.00
#
_symmetry.space_group_name_H-M   'P 1'
#
loop_
_entity.id
_entity.type
_entity.pdbx_description
1 polymer ?
#
loop_
_entity_poly.entity_id
_entity_poly.type
_entity_poly.pdbx_seq_one_letter_code
_entity_poly.pdbx_strand_id
1 'polypeptide(L)'
;MVTAIVVLKVDRKKVNDIASQLSSMKDITEVYSVSGRYDLIAIVRTKDNETLSDIVTGAMLKLDGIVDSETMLAFRTYSKHDLESMFSIGSG
;
A
#
# COMPACT_ATOMS: atom_id res chain seq x y z
N MET A 1 6.91 -10.12 7.71
CA MET A 1 6.24 -9.40 6.59
C MET A 1 6.08 -7.93 6.94
N VAL A 2 6.32 -7.07 5.98
CA VAL A 2 6.22 -5.62 6.16
C VAL A 2 5.02 -5.12 5.37
N THR A 3 4.20 -4.29 6.01
CA THR A 3 3.04 -3.67 5.37
C THR A 3 3.23 -2.16 5.32
N ALA A 4 2.99 -1.58 4.17
CA ALA A 4 3.02 -0.13 4.00
C ALA A 4 1.73 0.36 3.36
N ILE A 5 1.34 1.55 3.73
CA ILE A 5 0.22 2.26 3.15
C ILE A 5 0.82 3.44 2.39
N VAL A 6 0.63 3.46 1.08
CA VAL A 6 1.17 4.51 0.23
C VAL A 6 0.00 5.35 -0.29
N VAL A 7 -0.02 6.61 0.08
CA VAL A 7 -1.03 7.54 -0.41
C VAL A 7 -0.43 8.34 -1.55
N LEU A 8 -1.20 8.53 -2.61
CA LEU A 8 -0.71 9.11 -3.85
C LEU A 8 -1.63 10.21 -4.34
N LYS A 9 -1.03 11.33 -4.69
CA LYS A 9 -1.69 12.36 -5.45
C LYS A 9 -1.25 12.22 -6.90
N VAL A 10 -2.20 12.09 -7.80
CA VAL A 10 -1.91 11.81 -9.21
C VAL A 10 -2.63 12.81 -10.11
N ASP A 11 -2.16 12.90 -11.37
CA ASP A 11 -2.86 13.65 -12.40
C ASP A 11 -4.26 13.04 -12.56
N ARG A 12 -5.30 13.86 -12.42
CA ARG A 12 -6.69 13.41 -12.48
C ARG A 12 -7.03 12.66 -13.76
N LYS A 13 -6.39 13.00 -14.84
CA LYS A 13 -6.61 12.35 -16.14
C LYS A 13 -6.01 10.95 -16.19
N LYS A 14 -5.12 10.62 -15.25
CA LYS A 14 -4.38 9.36 -15.24
C LYS A 14 -4.73 8.45 -14.07
N VAL A 15 -5.73 8.82 -13.26
CA VAL A 15 -6.09 8.06 -12.05
C VAL A 15 -6.34 6.59 -12.38
N ASN A 16 -7.19 6.33 -13.38
CA ASN A 16 -7.53 4.95 -13.73
C ASN A 16 -6.34 4.15 -14.26
N ASP A 17 -5.52 4.77 -15.10
CA ASP A 17 -4.32 4.14 -15.65
C ASP A 17 -3.34 3.79 -14.54
N ILE A 18 -3.07 4.74 -13.66
CA ILE A 18 -2.13 4.53 -12.55
C ILE A 18 -2.66 3.46 -11.60
N ALA A 19 -3.93 3.51 -11.25
CA ALA A 19 -4.55 2.51 -10.39
C ALA A 19 -4.43 1.11 -11.00
N SER A 20 -4.66 0.99 -12.30
CA SER A 20 -4.54 -0.28 -13.01
C SER A 20 -3.10 -0.79 -13.01
N GLN A 21 -2.14 0.08 -13.27
CA GLN A 21 -0.73 -0.29 -13.27
C GLN A 21 -0.26 -0.71 -11.87
N LEU A 22 -0.66 0.03 -10.84
CA LEU A 22 -0.33 -0.31 -9.46
C LEU A 22 -0.90 -1.66 -9.07
N SER A 23 -2.17 -1.92 -9.40
CA SER A 23 -2.83 -3.16 -9.00
C SER A 23 -2.23 -4.39 -9.67
N SER A 24 -1.49 -4.23 -10.76
CA SER A 24 -0.81 -5.34 -11.44
C SER A 24 0.58 -5.62 -10.88
N MET A 25 1.10 -4.76 -10.01
CA MET A 25 2.44 -4.94 -9.46
C MET A 25 2.43 -6.03 -8.38
N LYS A 26 3.49 -6.84 -8.39
CA LYS A 26 3.71 -7.83 -7.34
C LYS A 26 3.84 -7.10 -6.00
N ASP A 27 3.28 -7.69 -4.96
CA ASP A 27 3.31 -7.20 -3.57
C ASP A 27 2.41 -6.00 -3.30
N ILE A 28 1.74 -5.44 -4.29
CA ILE A 28 0.64 -4.50 -4.07
C ILE A 28 -0.63 -5.32 -4.00
N THR A 29 -1.22 -5.38 -2.81
CA THR A 29 -2.37 -6.26 -2.57
C THR A 29 -3.69 -5.60 -2.94
N GLU A 30 -3.79 -4.31 -2.74
CA GLU A 30 -5.02 -3.56 -3.01
C GLU A 30 -4.67 -2.13 -3.38
N VAL A 31 -5.51 -1.54 -4.22
CA VAL A 31 -5.44 -0.12 -4.57
C VAL A 31 -6.84 0.45 -4.44
N TYR A 32 -6.97 1.55 -3.73
CA TYR A 32 -8.23 2.24 -3.54
C TYR A 32 -8.19 3.60 -4.19
N SER A 33 -9.26 3.94 -4.90
CA SER A 33 -9.51 5.31 -5.32
C SER A 33 -10.27 5.99 -4.18
N VAL A 34 -9.79 7.14 -3.75
CA VAL A 34 -10.32 7.80 -2.56
C VAL A 34 -10.64 9.26 -2.84
N SER A 35 -11.49 9.82 -2.01
CA SER A 35 -11.76 11.25 -2.01
C SER A 35 -10.88 11.94 -0.98
N GLY A 36 -10.73 13.25 -1.09
CA GLY A 36 -9.99 14.03 -0.14
C GLY A 36 -8.68 14.55 -0.71
N ARG A 37 -7.66 14.62 0.12
CA ARG A 37 -6.38 15.21 -0.22
C ARG A 37 -5.60 14.39 -1.25
N TYR A 38 -5.74 13.09 -1.20
CA TYR A 38 -5.07 12.16 -2.10
C TYR A 38 -6.07 11.50 -3.03
N ASP A 39 -5.58 10.91 -4.11
CA ASP A 39 -6.42 10.28 -5.14
C ASP A 39 -6.44 8.75 -5.02
N LEU A 40 -5.31 8.17 -4.65
CA LEU A 40 -5.15 6.71 -4.56
C LEU A 40 -4.46 6.31 -3.27
N ILE A 41 -4.83 5.14 -2.77
CA ILE A 41 -4.13 4.48 -1.67
C ILE A 41 -3.75 3.08 -2.14
N ALA A 42 -2.47 2.75 -2.01
CA ALA A 42 -1.98 1.41 -2.33
C ALA A 42 -1.53 0.72 -1.03
N ILE A 43 -1.95 -0.52 -0.87
CA ILE A 43 -1.49 -1.36 0.23
C ILE A 43 -0.40 -2.28 -0.30
N VAL A 44 0.78 -2.19 0.29
CA VAL A 44 1.96 -2.95 -0.13
C VAL A 44 2.35 -3.90 0.99
N ARG A 45 2.53 -5.17 0.66
CA ARG A 45 2.97 -6.19 1.63
C ARG A 45 4.16 -6.92 1.05
N THR A 46 5.28 -6.81 1.75
CA THR A 46 6.56 -7.40 1.30
C THR A 46 7.19 -8.22 2.40
N LYS A 47 8.20 -8.99 2.02
CA LYS A 47 8.93 -9.82 2.97
C LYS A 47 9.86 -8.99 3.87
N ASP A 48 10.39 -7.85 3.38
CA ASP A 48 11.33 -7.03 4.12
C ASP A 48 11.29 -5.56 3.67
N ASN A 49 11.98 -4.71 4.42
CA ASN A 49 12.02 -3.27 4.15
C ASN A 49 12.77 -2.94 2.87
N GLU A 50 13.78 -3.71 2.52
CA GLU A 50 14.55 -3.49 1.30
C GLU A 50 13.67 -3.67 0.06
N THR A 51 12.90 -4.75 0.03
CA THR A 51 11.94 -5.01 -1.05
C THR A 51 10.90 -3.91 -1.11
N LEU A 52 10.41 -3.45 0.05
CA LEU A 52 9.46 -2.35 0.11
C LEU A 52 10.03 -1.09 -0.53
N SER A 53 11.26 -0.74 -0.15
CA SER A 53 11.94 0.44 -0.70
C SER A 53 12.06 0.34 -2.23
N ASP A 54 12.45 -0.82 -2.74
CA ASP A 54 12.59 -1.04 -4.18
C ASP A 54 11.25 -0.86 -4.90
N ILE A 55 10.16 -1.36 -4.33
CA ILE A 55 8.84 -1.23 -4.94
C ILE A 55 8.40 0.23 -4.95
N VAL A 56 8.50 0.92 -3.83
CA VAL A 56 8.04 2.30 -3.72
C VAL A 56 8.90 3.23 -4.59
N THR A 57 10.22 3.19 -4.40
CA THR A 57 11.09 4.14 -5.09
C THR A 57 11.43 3.71 -6.51
N GLY A 58 11.51 2.42 -6.76
CA GLY A 58 11.94 1.89 -8.05
C GLY A 58 10.82 1.62 -9.03
N ALA A 59 9.62 1.32 -8.56
CA ALA A 59 8.49 0.99 -9.44
C ALA A 59 7.35 2.01 -9.33
N MET A 60 6.85 2.24 -8.13
CA MET A 60 5.69 3.11 -7.96
C MET A 60 5.96 4.56 -8.36
N LEU A 61 7.03 5.14 -7.85
CA LEU A 61 7.33 6.56 -8.08
C LEU A 61 7.83 6.84 -9.50
N LYS A 62 8.12 5.80 -10.27
CA LYS A 62 8.48 5.96 -11.68
C LYS A 62 7.29 6.02 -12.62
N LEU A 63 6.09 5.77 -12.11
CA LEU A 63 4.89 5.88 -12.94
C LEU A 63 4.66 7.33 -13.31
N ASP A 64 4.37 7.56 -14.59
CA ASP A 64 4.07 8.90 -15.08
C ASP A 64 2.72 9.36 -14.55
N GLY A 65 2.68 10.57 -14.00
CA GLY A 65 1.46 11.16 -13.48
C GLY A 65 1.35 11.22 -11.98
N ILE A 66 2.33 10.68 -11.24
CA ILE A 66 2.36 10.82 -9.79
C ILE A 66 2.89 12.20 -9.45
N VAL A 67 2.08 12.98 -8.74
CA VAL A 67 2.39 14.36 -8.36
C VAL A 67 3.05 14.39 -6.99
N ASP A 68 2.54 13.58 -6.05
CA ASP A 68 3.03 13.55 -4.69
C ASP A 68 2.70 12.20 -4.07
N SER A 69 3.48 11.79 -3.09
CA SER A 69 3.26 10.53 -2.40
C SER A 69 3.72 10.60 -0.97
N GLU A 70 3.10 9.78 -0.13
CA GLU A 70 3.52 9.60 1.25
C GLU A 70 3.43 8.12 1.58
N THR A 71 4.50 7.57 2.13
CA THR A 71 4.57 6.17 2.51
C THR A 71 4.54 6.06 4.03
N MET A 72 3.58 5.29 4.53
CA MET A 72 3.45 5.02 5.95
C MET A 72 3.72 3.55 6.20
N LEU A 73 4.67 3.26 7.08
CA LEU A 73 4.90 1.88 7.52
C LEU A 73 3.90 1.54 8.61
N ALA A 74 3.24 0.40 8.47
CA ALA A 74 2.36 -0.10 9.50
C ALA A 74 3.21 -0.79 10.57
N PHE A 75 3.11 -0.33 11.80
CA PHE A 75 3.80 -0.98 12.91
C PHE A 75 3.14 -2.30 13.27
N ARG A 76 1.81 -2.34 13.21
CA ARG A 76 1.06 -3.51 13.66
C ARG A 76 -0.29 -3.55 12.98
N THR A 77 -0.74 -4.75 12.64
CA THR A 77 -2.06 -4.96 12.07
C THR A 77 -3.00 -5.47 13.16
N TYR A 78 -4.14 -4.83 13.27
CA TYR A 78 -5.21 -5.29 14.14
C TYR A 78 -6.38 -5.70 13.25
N SER A 79 -6.76 -6.96 13.35
CA SER A 79 -7.93 -7.48 12.64
C SER A 79 -8.68 -8.41 13.58
N LYS A 80 -9.95 -8.67 13.28
CA LYS A 80 -10.74 -9.59 14.08
C LYS A 80 -10.10 -10.96 14.14
N HIS A 81 -9.60 -11.44 13.02
CA HIS A 81 -8.94 -12.75 12.95
C HIS A 81 -7.67 -12.79 13.77
N ASP A 82 -6.84 -11.76 13.68
CA ASP A 82 -5.59 -11.68 14.43
C ASP A 82 -5.83 -11.61 15.93
N LEU A 83 -6.83 -10.85 16.35
CA LEU A 83 -7.20 -10.74 17.75
C LEU A 83 -7.71 -12.07 18.31
N GLU A 84 -8.54 -12.78 17.55
CA GLU A 84 -9.03 -14.09 17.94
C GLU A 84 -7.89 -15.09 18.08
N SER A 85 -6.94 -15.09 17.17
CA SER A 85 -5.76 -15.94 17.23
C SER A 85 -4.91 -15.65 18.47
N MET A 86 -4.74 -14.38 18.81
CA MET A 86 -4.01 -13.97 20.01
C MET A 86 -4.69 -14.48 21.28
N PHE A 87 -6.00 -14.35 21.36
CA PHE A 87 -6.76 -14.83 22.52
C PHE A 87 -6.71 -16.35 22.63
N SER A 88 -6.80 -17.05 21.51
CA SER A 88 -6.68 -18.51 21.51
C SER A 88 -5.33 -18.97 22.04
N ILE A 89 -4.27 -18.32 21.63
CA ILE A 89 -2.90 -18.62 22.10
C ILE A 89 -2.78 -18.28 23.59
N GLY A 90 -3.32 -17.14 24.00
CA GLY A 90 -3.25 -16.70 25.38
C GLY A 90 -4.08 -17.53 26.32
N SER A 91 -5.15 -18.16 25.86
CA SER A 91 -6.03 -19.00 26.66
C SER A 91 -5.59 -20.47 26.67
N GLY A 92 -4.74 -20.83 25.76
CA GLY A 92 -4.23 -22.18 25.67
C GLY A 92 -2.96 -22.38 26.44
#